data_b98ac7760c462dd7a20e9e9ec1479fa8
#
_entry.id   b98ac7760c462dd7a20e9e9ec1479fa8
#
_cell.length_a   1.000
_cell.length_b   1.000
_cell.length_c   1.000
_cell.angle_alpha   90.00
_cell.angle_beta   90.00
_cell.angle_gamma   90.00
#
_symmetry.space_group_name_H-M   'P 1'
#
loop_
_entity.id
_entity.type
_entity.pdbx_description
1 polymer ?
#
loop_
_entity_poly.entity_id
_entity_poly.type
_entity_poly.pdbx_seq_one_letter_code
_entity_poly.pdbx_strand_id
1 'polypeptide(L)'
;MEISEARRSISQADMLRLLQEARQWLEQPAGRMLLQAECSAQRELLPNCFGQHLVQYGLAPGLLAPEVKVLRHCWHLDMLSQGESIAVDEACWPFAPQALDVVVLHHGLDFSLSPRALLREASQAVRAGGHLLIFGFNPMSTWGWQHYFGRSWFGEAGFVSPARLVDWLELLGFAVEKRIDGCYRPPLESSTWLQRLDFMESLGQRR
;
A
#
# COMPACT_ATOMS: atom_id res chain seq x y z
N MET A 1 -17.72 -19.89 -1.71
CA MET A 1 -18.71 -19.39 -0.73
C MET A 1 -18.44 -17.90 -0.56
N GLU A 2 -19.39 -17.11 -1.01
CA GLU A 2 -19.33 -15.66 -1.24
C GLU A 2 -19.27 -14.86 0.06
N ILE A 3 -18.08 -14.48 0.50
CA ILE A 3 -17.90 -13.49 1.59
C ILE A 3 -17.47 -12.13 1.02
N SER A 4 -17.60 -11.93 -0.31
CA SER A 4 -16.95 -10.83 -1.01
C SER A 4 -17.86 -9.71 -1.53
N GLU A 5 -19.19 -9.77 -1.35
CA GLU A 5 -20.10 -8.78 -1.97
C GLU A 5 -20.82 -7.85 -1.00
N ALA A 6 -20.65 -8.00 0.29
CA ALA A 6 -21.24 -7.08 1.26
C ALA A 6 -20.24 -5.99 1.70
N ARG A 7 -19.48 -5.39 0.77
CA ARG A 7 -18.90 -4.09 1.06
C ARG A 7 -20.06 -3.10 1.07
N ARG A 8 -20.51 -2.67 2.26
CA ARG A 8 -21.37 -1.49 2.39
C ARG A 8 -20.74 -0.42 1.53
N SER A 9 -21.50 0.24 0.69
CA SER A 9 -21.02 1.36 -0.14
C SER A 9 -20.52 2.45 0.81
N ILE A 10 -19.21 2.43 1.09
CA ILE A 10 -18.56 3.47 1.90
C ILE A 10 -18.64 4.74 1.05
N SER A 11 -19.11 5.83 1.64
CA SER A 11 -19.14 7.10 0.94
C SER A 11 -17.74 7.66 0.76
N GLN A 12 -17.54 8.54 -0.21
CA GLN A 12 -16.26 9.22 -0.41
C GLN A 12 -15.83 9.99 0.86
N ALA A 13 -16.77 10.61 1.57
CA ALA A 13 -16.50 11.33 2.81
C ALA A 13 -15.99 10.39 3.92
N ASP A 14 -16.58 9.19 4.05
CA ASP A 14 -16.13 8.20 5.02
C ASP A 14 -14.74 7.68 4.67
N MET A 15 -14.44 7.45 3.39
CA MET A 15 -13.12 7.04 2.94
C MET A 15 -12.05 8.10 3.24
N LEU A 16 -12.36 9.37 3.01
CA LEU A 16 -11.44 10.46 3.34
C LEU A 16 -11.18 10.55 4.85
N ARG A 17 -12.21 10.32 5.68
CA ARG A 17 -12.06 10.24 7.14
C ARG A 17 -11.13 9.09 7.53
N LEU A 18 -11.35 7.89 6.96
CA LEU A 18 -10.52 6.71 7.21
C LEU A 18 -9.04 6.95 6.85
N LEU A 19 -8.79 7.59 5.72
CA LEU A 19 -7.43 7.98 5.30
C LEU A 19 -6.76 8.91 6.32
N GLN A 20 -7.51 9.90 6.84
CA GLN A 20 -6.98 10.82 7.84
C GLN A 20 -6.67 10.10 9.16
N GLU A 21 -7.57 9.24 9.64
CA GLU A 21 -7.36 8.44 10.85
C GLU A 21 -6.15 7.50 10.70
N ALA A 22 -6.02 6.84 9.54
CA ALA A 22 -4.89 5.98 9.24
C ALA A 22 -3.56 6.75 9.22
N ARG A 23 -3.52 7.95 8.65
CA ARG A 23 -2.33 8.83 8.67
C ARG A 23 -1.93 9.24 10.08
N GLN A 24 -2.89 9.66 10.90
CA GLN A 24 -2.63 9.96 12.31
C GLN A 24 -2.10 8.75 13.07
N TRP A 25 -2.63 7.57 12.76
CA TRP A 25 -2.13 6.34 13.36
C TRP A 25 -0.68 6.01 12.92
N LEU A 26 -0.27 6.32 11.68
CA LEU A 26 1.11 6.14 11.23
C LEU A 26 2.12 6.95 12.06
N GLU A 27 1.71 8.01 12.72
CA GLU A 27 2.54 8.80 13.63
C GLU A 27 2.75 8.13 15.00
N GLN A 28 1.96 7.11 15.34
CA GLN A 28 2.06 6.35 16.58
C GLN A 28 3.19 5.31 16.52
N PRO A 29 3.65 4.75 17.65
CA PRO A 29 4.77 3.80 17.66
C PRO A 29 4.58 2.60 16.73
N ALA A 30 3.38 2.00 16.71
CA ALA A 30 3.06 0.86 15.85
C ALA A 30 3.06 1.24 14.36
N GLY A 31 2.50 2.39 14.01
CA GLY A 31 2.51 2.92 12.65
C GLY A 31 3.91 3.26 12.16
N ARG A 32 4.74 3.87 12.99
CA ARG A 32 6.16 4.16 12.67
C ARG A 32 6.96 2.88 12.44
N MET A 33 6.70 1.83 13.22
CA MET A 33 7.32 0.52 13.01
C MET A 33 6.94 -0.08 11.66
N LEU A 34 5.64 -0.01 11.30
CA LEU A 34 5.18 -0.43 9.98
C LEU A 34 5.91 0.33 8.87
N LEU A 35 5.92 1.67 8.93
CA LEU A 35 6.61 2.52 7.95
C LEU A 35 8.10 2.18 7.81
N GLN A 36 8.79 1.90 8.92
CA GLN A 36 10.20 1.49 8.88
C GLN A 36 10.40 0.17 8.15
N ALA A 37 9.54 -0.82 8.39
CA ALA A 37 9.58 -2.11 7.71
C ALA A 37 9.32 -1.94 6.20
N GLU A 38 8.34 -1.14 5.84
CA GLU A 38 7.97 -0.86 4.44
C GLU A 38 9.04 -0.04 3.71
N CYS A 39 9.64 0.96 4.36
CA CYS A 39 10.80 1.67 3.83
C CYS A 39 11.97 0.72 3.56
N SER A 40 12.20 -0.24 4.45
CA SER A 40 13.27 -1.22 4.27
C SER A 40 12.98 -2.14 3.07
N ALA A 41 11.75 -2.64 2.95
CA ALA A 41 11.31 -3.44 1.82
C ALA A 41 11.42 -2.65 0.50
N GLN A 42 11.02 -1.39 0.50
CA GLN A 42 11.10 -0.52 -0.66
C GLN A 42 12.55 -0.29 -1.10
N ARG A 43 13.47 -0.05 -0.15
CA ARG A 43 14.92 0.08 -0.44
C ARG A 43 15.51 -1.20 -1.04
N GLU A 44 14.97 -2.36 -0.71
CA GLU A 44 15.38 -3.64 -1.29
C GLU A 44 14.85 -3.83 -2.72
N LEU A 45 13.63 -3.36 -3.00
CA LEU A 45 12.95 -3.55 -4.28
C LEU A 45 13.34 -2.52 -5.34
N LEU A 46 13.41 -1.24 -4.97
CA LEU A 46 13.63 -0.12 -5.91
C LEU A 46 14.94 -0.19 -6.72
N PRO A 47 16.07 -0.70 -6.20
CA PRO A 47 17.28 -0.82 -7.02
C PRO A 47 17.14 -1.72 -8.23
N ASN A 48 16.13 -2.60 -8.25
CA ASN A 48 15.83 -3.47 -9.39
C ASN A 48 14.87 -2.79 -10.38
N CYS A 49 14.34 -1.62 -10.05
CA CYS A 49 13.43 -0.85 -10.90
C CYS A 49 14.23 0.19 -11.69
N PHE A 50 14.11 0.17 -13.01
CA PHE A 50 14.84 1.07 -13.89
C PHE A 50 13.90 2.10 -14.52
N GLY A 51 14.36 3.33 -14.63
CA GLY A 51 13.61 4.37 -15.31
C GLY A 51 13.83 5.77 -14.74
N GLN A 52 12.99 6.72 -15.18
CA GLN A 52 13.08 8.12 -14.76
C GLN A 52 11.82 8.62 -14.05
N HIS A 53 10.67 7.99 -14.31
CA HIS A 53 9.36 8.45 -13.89
C HIS A 53 8.75 7.49 -12.88
N LEU A 54 8.58 7.97 -11.65
CA LEU A 54 7.94 7.23 -10.57
C LEU A 54 6.72 7.98 -10.06
N VAL A 55 5.65 7.26 -9.82
CA VAL A 55 4.46 7.77 -9.13
C VAL A 55 4.23 6.95 -7.88
N GLN A 56 3.95 7.63 -6.78
CA GLN A 56 3.45 7.03 -5.55
C GLN A 56 2.02 7.50 -5.32
N TYR A 57 1.13 6.55 -5.07
CA TYR A 57 -0.26 6.80 -4.67
C TYR A 57 -0.56 6.13 -3.33
N GLY A 58 -1.27 6.82 -2.44
CA GLY A 58 -1.89 6.19 -1.26
C GLY A 58 -1.61 6.86 0.08
N LEU A 59 -1.43 6.05 1.13
CA LEU A 59 -1.53 6.47 2.53
C LEU A 59 -0.39 7.40 2.98
N ALA A 60 0.85 7.12 2.60
CA ALA A 60 2.02 7.90 3.04
C ALA A 60 2.78 8.45 1.83
N PRO A 61 2.40 9.64 1.33
CA PRO A 61 3.19 10.32 0.31
C PRO A 61 4.58 10.64 0.88
N GLY A 62 5.63 10.39 0.10
CA GLY A 62 7.01 10.62 0.53
C GLY A 62 7.67 9.46 1.28
N LEU A 63 7.07 8.27 1.30
CA LEU A 63 7.71 7.05 1.80
C LEU A 63 9.01 6.72 1.05
N LEU A 64 9.15 7.22 -0.18
CA LEU A 64 10.36 7.06 -0.98
C LEU A 64 11.54 7.72 -0.28
N ALA A 65 12.52 6.91 0.06
CA ALA A 65 13.78 7.44 0.54
C ALA A 65 14.41 8.33 -0.54
N PRO A 66 14.88 9.54 -0.20
CA PRO A 66 15.48 10.48 -1.16
C PRO A 66 16.76 9.94 -1.84
N GLU A 67 17.22 8.77 -1.43
CA GLU A 67 18.44 8.13 -1.90
C GLU A 67 18.29 7.29 -3.19
N VAL A 68 17.08 7.17 -3.74
CA VAL A 68 16.88 6.44 -5.01
C VAL A 68 17.32 7.33 -6.17
N LYS A 69 18.63 7.39 -6.39
CA LYS A 69 19.30 8.24 -7.39
C LYS A 69 18.94 7.93 -8.85
N VAL A 70 18.27 6.82 -9.10
CA VAL A 70 17.96 6.35 -10.47
C VAL A 70 16.72 7.03 -11.03
N LEU A 71 15.78 7.42 -10.16
CA LEU A 71 14.50 8.02 -10.57
C LEU A 71 14.62 9.55 -10.49
N ARG A 72 14.47 10.22 -11.63
CA ARG A 72 14.65 11.68 -11.74
C ARG A 72 13.39 12.46 -11.39
N HIS A 73 12.22 11.87 -11.65
CA HIS A 73 10.93 12.50 -11.43
C HIS A 73 10.07 11.60 -10.54
N CYS A 74 9.65 12.13 -9.41
CA CYS A 74 8.76 11.46 -8.48
C CYS A 74 7.55 12.33 -8.23
N TRP A 75 6.35 11.78 -8.45
CA TRP A 75 5.09 12.45 -8.15
C TRP A 75 4.34 11.69 -7.07
N HIS A 76 3.74 12.44 -6.18
CA HIS A 76 2.86 11.90 -5.15
C HIS A 76 1.41 12.20 -5.52
N LEU A 77 0.62 11.14 -5.67
CA LEU A 77 -0.80 11.23 -5.92
C LEU A 77 -1.58 10.86 -4.66
N ASP A 78 -2.71 11.50 -4.45
CA ASP A 78 -3.56 11.28 -3.29
C ASP A 78 -5.04 11.52 -3.64
N MET A 79 -5.94 11.00 -2.82
CA MET A 79 -7.35 11.42 -2.83
C MET A 79 -7.55 12.79 -2.16
N LEU A 80 -6.61 13.20 -1.30
CA LEU A 80 -6.58 14.47 -0.59
C LEU A 80 -5.40 15.29 -1.09
N SER A 81 -5.63 16.52 -1.51
CA SER A 81 -4.55 17.46 -1.78
C SER A 81 -3.93 17.90 -0.45
N GLN A 82 -2.89 17.20 -0.02
CA GLN A 82 -2.14 17.56 1.19
C GLN A 82 -0.64 17.66 0.87
N GLY A 83 -0.03 18.79 1.31
CA GLY A 83 1.40 19.04 1.08
C GLY A 83 1.72 19.13 -0.40
N GLU A 84 2.70 18.36 -0.84
CA GLU A 84 3.19 18.32 -2.24
C GLU A 84 2.44 17.28 -3.11
N SER A 85 1.37 16.66 -2.61
CA SER A 85 0.62 15.67 -3.36
C SER A 85 -0.39 16.30 -4.31
N ILE A 86 -0.60 15.63 -5.44
CA ILE A 86 -1.59 15.99 -6.46
C ILE A 86 -2.87 15.20 -6.18
N ALA A 87 -3.98 15.89 -5.97
CA ALA A 87 -5.28 15.24 -5.81
C ALA A 87 -5.75 14.65 -7.14
N VAL A 88 -6.11 13.37 -7.11
CA VAL A 88 -6.58 12.64 -8.30
C VAL A 88 -7.79 11.77 -7.98
N ASP A 89 -8.58 11.51 -9.00
CA ASP A 89 -9.56 10.43 -8.97
C ASP A 89 -8.85 9.08 -9.12
N GLU A 90 -9.27 8.06 -8.37
CA GLU A 90 -8.66 6.72 -8.40
C GLU A 90 -8.70 6.07 -9.80
N ALA A 91 -9.70 6.40 -10.60
CA ALA A 91 -9.91 5.84 -11.92
C ALA A 91 -9.45 6.75 -13.07
N CYS A 92 -8.88 7.92 -12.74
CA CYS A 92 -8.44 8.89 -13.76
C CYS A 92 -7.20 9.64 -13.31
N TRP A 93 -6.03 9.17 -13.72
CA TRP A 93 -4.75 9.77 -13.42
C TRP A 93 -4.31 10.73 -14.53
N PRO A 94 -3.55 11.79 -14.21
CA PRO A 94 -3.10 12.79 -15.17
C PRO A 94 -1.88 12.31 -15.99
N PHE A 95 -1.79 11.03 -16.29
CA PHE A 95 -0.69 10.43 -17.06
C PHE A 95 -1.21 9.75 -18.32
N ALA A 96 -0.44 9.87 -19.39
CA ALA A 96 -0.71 9.08 -20.58
C ALA A 96 -0.47 7.57 -20.31
N PRO A 97 -1.17 6.68 -21.01
CA PRO A 97 -0.87 5.26 -20.93
C PRO A 97 0.61 4.97 -21.20
N GLN A 98 1.18 4.06 -20.43
CA GLN A 98 2.59 3.63 -20.55
C GLN A 98 3.63 4.77 -20.39
N ALA A 99 3.30 5.82 -19.63
CA ALA A 99 4.20 6.93 -19.38
C ALA A 99 5.13 6.76 -18.18
N LEU A 100 4.82 5.81 -17.29
CA LEU A 100 5.52 5.64 -16.02
C LEU A 100 6.40 4.39 -16.03
N ASP A 101 7.59 4.51 -15.45
CA ASP A 101 8.53 3.40 -15.28
C ASP A 101 8.20 2.59 -14.02
N VAL A 102 7.84 3.29 -12.95
CA VAL A 102 7.52 2.69 -11.66
C VAL A 102 6.26 3.34 -11.07
N VAL A 103 5.33 2.50 -10.62
CA VAL A 103 4.19 2.92 -9.81
C VAL A 103 4.26 2.23 -8.46
N VAL A 104 4.08 3.00 -7.38
CA VAL A 104 4.01 2.49 -6.02
C VAL A 104 2.62 2.77 -5.48
N LEU A 105 1.86 1.70 -5.18
CA LEU A 105 0.59 1.77 -4.45
C LEU A 105 0.85 1.49 -2.97
N HIS A 106 0.97 2.55 -2.17
CA HIS A 106 1.22 2.42 -0.74
C HIS A 106 -0.09 2.40 0.03
N HIS A 107 -0.58 1.21 0.38
CA HIS A 107 -1.92 0.98 0.96
C HIS A 107 -3.06 1.59 0.14
N GLY A 108 -2.81 1.93 -1.12
CA GLY A 108 -3.81 2.55 -1.98
C GLY A 108 -5.02 1.64 -2.20
N LEU A 109 -4.83 0.32 -2.30
CA LEU A 109 -5.92 -0.64 -2.49
C LEU A 109 -6.75 -0.85 -1.22
N ASP A 110 -6.15 -0.69 -0.03
CA ASP A 110 -6.81 -0.86 1.27
C ASP A 110 -7.79 0.30 1.54
N PHE A 111 -7.45 1.50 1.07
CA PHE A 111 -8.22 2.73 1.23
C PHE A 111 -8.87 3.21 -0.07
N SER A 112 -9.16 2.32 -0.98
CA SER A 112 -9.79 2.64 -2.26
C SER A 112 -11.30 2.36 -2.24
N LEU A 113 -12.08 3.23 -2.85
CA LEU A 113 -13.50 3.01 -3.13
C LEU A 113 -13.69 1.95 -4.22
N SER A 114 -12.76 1.88 -5.16
CA SER A 114 -12.78 0.97 -6.30
C SER A 114 -11.40 0.35 -6.56
N PRO A 115 -10.91 -0.60 -5.70
CA PRO A 115 -9.55 -1.14 -5.81
C PRO A 115 -9.21 -1.71 -7.19
N ARG A 116 -10.20 -2.29 -7.88
CA ARG A 116 -10.01 -2.81 -9.25
C ARG A 116 -9.82 -1.70 -10.27
N ALA A 117 -10.55 -0.58 -10.13
CA ALA A 117 -10.41 0.55 -11.03
C ALA A 117 -9.05 1.23 -10.80
N LEU A 118 -8.66 1.45 -9.55
CA LEU A 118 -7.35 1.99 -9.18
C LEU A 118 -6.21 1.11 -9.72
N LEU A 119 -6.28 -0.21 -9.52
CA LEU A 119 -5.25 -1.12 -10.00
C LEU A 119 -5.16 -1.13 -11.54
N ARG A 120 -6.30 -1.05 -12.22
CA ARG A 120 -6.33 -0.95 -13.69
C ARG A 120 -5.73 0.36 -14.18
N GLU A 121 -6.04 1.47 -13.54
CA GLU A 121 -5.49 2.79 -13.88
C GLU A 121 -3.97 2.81 -13.68
N ALA A 122 -3.49 2.34 -12.53
CA ALA A 122 -2.06 2.18 -12.25
C ALA A 122 -1.37 1.29 -13.29
N SER A 123 -1.99 0.16 -13.67
CA SER A 123 -1.43 -0.75 -14.66
C SER A 123 -1.35 -0.14 -16.05
N GLN A 124 -2.34 0.66 -16.46
CA GLN A 124 -2.33 1.34 -17.76
C GLN A 124 -1.26 2.42 -17.82
N ALA A 125 -0.98 3.09 -16.72
CA ALA A 125 0.04 4.12 -16.65
C ALA A 125 1.47 3.55 -16.72
N VAL A 126 1.69 2.31 -16.25
CA VAL A 126 2.99 1.63 -16.27
C VAL A 126 3.32 1.18 -17.70
N ARG A 127 4.54 1.50 -18.18
CA ARG A 127 5.03 1.06 -19.49
C ARG A 127 5.32 -0.44 -19.53
N ALA A 128 5.42 -1.00 -20.72
CA ALA A 128 5.94 -2.37 -20.91
C ALA A 128 7.36 -2.50 -20.32
N GLY A 129 7.58 -3.51 -19.47
CA GLY A 129 8.83 -3.70 -18.73
C GLY A 129 9.03 -2.74 -17.56
N GLY A 130 8.02 -1.94 -17.19
CA GLY A 130 8.00 -1.16 -15.97
C GLY A 130 7.56 -1.98 -14.76
N HIS A 131 7.59 -1.38 -13.57
CA HIS A 131 7.35 -2.07 -12.30
C HIS A 131 6.17 -1.47 -11.55
N LEU A 132 5.38 -2.35 -10.94
CA LEU A 132 4.31 -1.99 -10.03
C LEU A 132 4.61 -2.58 -8.64
N LEU A 133 4.83 -1.70 -7.66
CA LEU A 133 5.06 -2.08 -6.26
C LEU A 133 3.78 -1.83 -5.48
N ILE A 134 3.32 -2.83 -4.75
CA ILE A 134 2.07 -2.75 -3.99
C ILE A 134 2.35 -3.10 -2.53
N PHE A 135 2.06 -2.16 -1.65
CA PHE A 135 2.03 -2.36 -0.20
C PHE A 135 0.58 -2.47 0.24
N GLY A 136 0.27 -3.44 1.07
CA GLY A 136 -1.08 -3.65 1.56
C GLY A 136 -1.13 -4.55 2.78
N PHE A 137 -2.21 -4.45 3.54
CA PHE A 137 -2.43 -5.29 4.71
C PHE A 137 -2.92 -6.68 4.28
N ASN A 138 -2.28 -7.70 4.82
CA ASN A 138 -2.74 -9.07 4.62
C ASN A 138 -3.89 -9.38 5.62
N PRO A 139 -5.12 -9.66 5.13
CA PRO A 139 -6.26 -9.96 6.00
C PRO A 139 -6.06 -11.22 6.86
N MET A 140 -5.14 -12.11 6.49
CA MET A 140 -4.81 -13.33 7.24
C MET A 140 -3.68 -13.13 8.25
N SER A 141 -3.19 -11.90 8.42
CA SER A 141 -2.15 -11.55 9.40
C SER A 141 -2.74 -11.17 10.75
N THR A 142 -1.88 -10.97 11.76
CA THR A 142 -2.28 -10.41 13.07
C THR A 142 -2.92 -9.03 12.93
N TRP A 143 -2.52 -8.26 11.91
CA TRP A 143 -3.13 -6.98 11.52
C TRP A 143 -4.53 -7.16 10.97
N GLY A 144 -4.76 -8.21 10.16
CA GLY A 144 -6.07 -8.58 9.67
C GLY A 144 -7.03 -9.01 10.78
N TRP A 145 -6.53 -9.65 11.82
CA TRP A 145 -7.34 -10.01 13.00
C TRP A 145 -7.88 -8.76 13.72
N GLN A 146 -7.09 -7.71 13.84
CA GLN A 146 -7.54 -6.44 14.39
C GLN A 146 -8.61 -5.77 13.51
N HIS A 147 -8.56 -5.98 12.20
CA HIS A 147 -9.61 -5.57 11.27
C HIS A 147 -10.97 -6.21 11.62
N TYR A 148 -11.01 -7.50 11.97
CA TYR A 148 -12.27 -8.20 12.29
C TYR A 148 -12.80 -7.88 13.69
N PHE A 149 -11.94 -7.64 14.66
CA PHE A 149 -12.33 -7.49 16.07
C PHE A 149 -12.18 -6.06 16.60
N GLY A 150 -11.50 -5.18 15.88
CA GLY A 150 -11.27 -3.79 16.27
C GLY A 150 -12.45 -2.89 15.92
N ARG A 151 -12.76 -1.94 16.81
CA ARG A 151 -13.71 -0.84 16.55
C ARG A 151 -12.98 0.39 15.98
N SER A 152 -11.88 0.21 15.27
CA SER A 152 -11.06 1.28 14.71
C SER A 152 -11.19 1.32 13.19
N TRP A 153 -10.56 2.29 12.55
CA TRP A 153 -10.50 2.45 11.10
C TRP A 153 -10.02 1.17 10.36
N PHE A 154 -9.25 0.30 11.02
CA PHE A 154 -8.90 -1.02 10.48
C PHE A 154 -10.13 -1.87 10.11
N GLY A 155 -11.23 -1.75 10.85
CA GLY A 155 -12.45 -2.50 10.59
C GLY A 155 -13.20 -2.07 9.32
N GLU A 156 -12.97 -0.84 8.87
CA GLU A 156 -13.64 -0.23 7.72
C GLU A 156 -12.77 -0.25 6.45
N ALA A 157 -11.45 -0.39 6.58
CA ALA A 157 -10.52 -0.50 5.45
C ALA A 157 -10.76 -1.78 4.63
N GLY A 158 -10.44 -1.75 3.35
CA GLY A 158 -10.77 -2.85 2.44
C GLY A 158 -9.57 -3.72 2.08
N PHE A 159 -9.17 -4.62 2.95
CA PHE A 159 -8.01 -5.46 2.70
C PHE A 159 -8.23 -6.44 1.53
N VAL A 160 -7.27 -6.47 0.62
CA VAL A 160 -7.24 -7.39 -0.51
C VAL A 160 -6.33 -8.56 -0.17
N SER A 161 -6.85 -9.80 -0.28
CA SER A 161 -6.00 -10.97 -0.03
C SER A 161 -4.90 -11.10 -1.10
N PRO A 162 -3.69 -11.56 -0.72
CA PRO A 162 -2.59 -11.72 -1.68
C PRO A 162 -2.94 -12.60 -2.88
N ALA A 163 -3.70 -13.68 -2.68
CA ALA A 163 -4.14 -14.56 -3.78
C ALA A 163 -5.01 -13.80 -4.79
N ARG A 164 -5.99 -13.04 -4.30
CA ARG A 164 -6.86 -12.22 -5.15
C ARG A 164 -6.08 -11.12 -5.88
N LEU A 165 -5.09 -10.53 -5.22
CA LEU A 165 -4.24 -9.52 -5.85
C LEU A 165 -3.43 -10.13 -7.00
N VAL A 166 -2.85 -11.31 -6.80
CA VAL A 166 -2.14 -12.06 -7.86
C VAL A 166 -3.06 -12.33 -9.05
N ASP A 167 -4.26 -12.86 -8.81
CA ASP A 167 -5.26 -13.11 -9.87
C ASP A 167 -5.56 -11.84 -10.68
N TRP A 168 -5.70 -10.70 -10.01
CA TRP A 168 -5.96 -9.43 -10.70
C TRP A 168 -4.77 -8.93 -11.51
N LEU A 169 -3.55 -9.10 -10.99
CA LEU A 169 -2.32 -8.71 -11.68
C LEU A 169 -2.08 -9.56 -12.93
N GLU A 170 -2.30 -10.87 -12.85
CA GLU A 170 -2.19 -11.78 -14.00
C GLU A 170 -3.20 -11.42 -15.10
N LEU A 171 -4.45 -11.08 -14.73
CA LEU A 171 -5.48 -10.62 -15.69
C LEU A 171 -5.08 -9.29 -16.37
N LEU A 172 -4.27 -8.46 -15.72
CA LEU A 172 -3.76 -7.20 -16.26
C LEU A 172 -2.43 -7.36 -17.00
N GLY A 173 -1.91 -8.60 -17.11
CA GLY A 173 -0.68 -8.92 -17.84
C GLY A 173 0.61 -8.74 -17.03
N PHE A 174 0.53 -8.62 -15.70
CA PHE A 174 1.69 -8.55 -14.81
C PHE A 174 2.10 -9.94 -14.31
N ALA A 175 3.40 -10.17 -14.22
CA ALA A 175 3.97 -11.30 -13.51
C ALA A 175 4.47 -10.83 -12.14
N VAL A 176 4.19 -11.60 -11.09
CA VAL A 176 4.69 -11.31 -9.74
C VAL A 176 6.13 -11.81 -9.65
N GLU A 177 7.08 -10.87 -9.64
CA GLU A 177 8.52 -11.20 -9.55
C GLU A 177 8.95 -11.50 -8.12
N LYS A 178 8.44 -10.73 -7.16
CA LYS A 178 8.83 -10.86 -5.76
C LYS A 178 7.68 -10.51 -4.83
N ARG A 179 7.56 -11.28 -3.76
CA ARG A 179 6.68 -11.00 -2.64
C ARG A 179 7.50 -10.95 -1.36
N ILE A 180 7.27 -9.93 -0.56
CA ILE A 180 7.86 -9.76 0.76
C ILE A 180 6.72 -9.71 1.77
N ASP A 181 6.69 -10.67 2.68
CA ASP A 181 5.81 -10.65 3.83
C ASP A 181 6.61 -10.10 5.02
N GLY A 182 6.10 -9.07 5.66
CA GLY A 182 6.79 -8.38 6.75
C GLY A 182 5.85 -7.89 7.83
N CYS A 183 6.41 -7.26 8.87
CA CYS A 183 5.67 -6.70 9.98
C CYS A 183 4.77 -7.72 10.70
N TYR A 184 5.37 -8.86 11.12
CA TYR A 184 4.67 -9.95 11.81
C TYR A 184 4.24 -9.61 13.23
N ARG A 185 4.69 -8.48 13.77
CA ARG A 185 4.31 -8.04 15.12
C ARG A 185 2.86 -7.59 15.13
N PRO A 186 2.09 -7.99 16.15
CA PRO A 186 0.74 -7.47 16.32
C PRO A 186 0.78 -5.96 16.58
N PRO A 187 -0.22 -5.19 16.11
CA PRO A 187 -0.30 -3.74 16.29
C PRO A 187 -0.73 -3.38 17.73
N LEU A 188 0.14 -3.67 18.70
CA LEU A 188 -0.09 -3.35 20.11
C LEU A 188 0.42 -1.93 20.39
N GLU A 189 -0.40 -1.12 21.03
CA GLU A 189 -0.09 0.29 21.34
C GLU A 189 1.00 0.45 22.41
N SER A 190 1.36 -0.62 23.15
CA SER A 190 2.35 -0.57 24.21
C SER A 190 3.77 -0.77 23.67
N SER A 191 4.61 0.25 23.79
CA SER A 191 6.03 0.22 23.42
C SER A 191 6.82 -0.91 24.10
N THR A 192 6.45 -1.28 25.32
CA THR A 192 7.10 -2.34 26.12
C THR A 192 6.86 -3.73 25.52
N TRP A 193 5.69 -3.98 24.96
CA TRP A 193 5.37 -5.25 24.29
C TRP A 193 6.00 -5.35 22.91
N LEU A 194 6.11 -4.23 22.18
CA LEU A 194 6.75 -4.19 20.86
C LEU A 194 8.21 -4.65 20.93
N GLN A 195 8.96 -4.22 21.94
CA GLN A 195 10.35 -4.65 22.14
C GLN A 195 10.49 -6.13 22.50
N ARG A 196 9.52 -6.70 23.22
CA ARG A 196 9.55 -8.13 23.63
C ARG A 196 9.21 -9.10 22.50
N LEU A 197 8.63 -8.63 21.41
CA LEU A 197 8.20 -9.45 20.27
C LEU A 197 9.18 -9.41 19.09
N ASP A 198 10.39 -8.89 19.27
CA ASP A 198 11.45 -8.87 18.25
C ASP A 198 11.76 -10.25 17.64
N PHE A 199 11.58 -11.31 18.44
CA PHE A 199 11.81 -12.67 17.98
C PHE A 199 10.78 -13.14 16.91
N MET A 200 9.58 -12.57 16.86
CA MET A 200 8.54 -12.98 15.89
C MET A 200 8.92 -12.59 14.46
N GLU A 201 9.59 -11.46 14.29
CA GLU A 201 10.09 -11.02 12.98
C GLU A 201 11.17 -11.95 12.45
N SER A 202 12.07 -12.40 13.33
CA SER A 202 13.12 -13.36 12.96
C SER A 202 12.59 -14.75 12.58
N LEU A 203 11.42 -15.14 13.06
CA LEU A 203 10.77 -16.40 12.69
C LEU A 203 10.02 -16.29 11.36
N GLY A 204 9.42 -15.13 11.07
CA GLY A 204 8.69 -14.89 9.82
C GLY A 204 9.60 -14.82 8.59
N GLN A 205 10.80 -14.28 8.74
CA GLN A 205 11.78 -14.15 7.64
C GLN A 205 12.46 -15.47 7.22
N ARG A 206 12.24 -16.57 7.96
CA ARG A 206 12.84 -17.89 7.64
C ARG A 206 11.96 -18.77 6.75
N ARG A 207 10.89 -18.28 6.19
CA ARG A 207 10.05 -18.94 5.21
C ARG A 207 10.19 -18.24 3.88
#